data_5c58dc2c21ff6734ccda525184743daf
#
_entry.id   5c58dc2c21ff6734ccda525184743daf
#
_cell.length_a   1.000
_cell.length_b   1.000
_cell.length_c   1.000
_cell.angle_alpha   90.00
_cell.angle_beta   90.00
_cell.angle_gamma   90.00
#
_symmetry.space_group_name_H-M   'P 1'
#
loop_
_entity.id
_entity.type
_entity.pdbx_description
1 polymer ?
#
loop_
_entity_poly.entity_id
_entity_poly.type
_entity_poly.pdbx_seq_one_letter_code
_entity_poly.pdbx_strand_id
1 'polypeptide(L)'
;STVDRYNDDIHYKNGTHLSAQLSWAGTMLAYQSRTPDIDLVGDQWKDMWLERLEGQPFFMEEWLAHQRRDDFWKHGSICEDFGGFPVPALVIAGWADGYRNTPLKAIEGLGDKGKAIVGPWIHKYPHFAWPKPRMDFHAEAIAWWKRWLDDADNGAEQLPQMRAYILDGPRPTLRRENDPGYWIAKKDWEKPQTQMLTVAADGTLNATGASEGTGDIYLRSPLDTGTSGGEWFTLKPDAEIAGDQRSDNGGSLTFQTGPLAEEAIYLGAPELTVDVTCEGDWENLAVRIIDVHPDGTETRACYGVLNLAHRDGNETPTNMPRGEKTCITMQLDAMGYRFAPGHRIKLALSTSYWPTILPSPQAPGLTIDTASIRLALPLLGDHERITVAEPENPNPLPQYEMRSPEETRRSVEKDLVTGLTHYRIYEDTGLEVHPQNGLRTQEIRNEDWSIDPNDPLSMKGDIDWNIRIERDGWSVSTKTTTTMRCTNKDWIIAASVTAFEGDREIFAKSFEQRIPRDFM
;
A
#
# COMPACT_ATOMS: atom_id res chain seq x y z
N SER A 1 11.05 -5.06 -8.64
CA SER A 1 10.05 -5.55 -9.61
C SER A 1 8.90 -6.18 -8.89
N THR A 2 7.69 -5.90 -9.33
CA THR A 2 6.47 -6.48 -8.80
C THR A 2 6.10 -7.73 -9.60
N VAL A 3 5.42 -8.67 -8.95
CA VAL A 3 4.85 -9.81 -9.66
C VAL A 3 3.72 -9.35 -10.59
N ASP A 4 2.95 -8.37 -10.17
CA ASP A 4 1.85 -7.76 -10.93
C ASP A 4 1.90 -6.23 -10.79
N ARG A 5 2.33 -5.52 -11.82
CA ARG A 5 2.49 -4.06 -11.81
C ARG A 5 1.17 -3.31 -11.71
N TYR A 6 0.06 -3.90 -12.09
CA TYR A 6 -1.24 -3.25 -11.99
C TYR A 6 -1.84 -3.35 -10.60
N ASN A 7 -1.77 -4.55 -9.98
CA ASN A 7 -2.48 -4.81 -8.73
C ASN A 7 -1.63 -4.75 -7.46
N ASP A 8 -0.31 -4.87 -7.57
CA ASP A 8 0.58 -4.96 -6.40
C ASP A 8 1.67 -3.88 -6.40
N ASP A 9 1.43 -2.76 -7.09
CA ASP A 9 2.28 -1.57 -7.09
C ASP A 9 1.49 -0.37 -6.56
N ILE A 10 1.90 0.84 -6.89
CA ILE A 10 1.38 2.12 -6.38
C ILE A 10 0.23 2.71 -7.19
N HIS A 11 -0.15 2.09 -8.32
CA HIS A 11 -1.03 2.73 -9.30
C HIS A 11 -2.49 2.37 -9.08
N TYR A 12 -2.78 1.09 -9.16
CA TYR A 12 -4.14 0.56 -9.07
C TYR A 12 -4.18 -0.69 -8.20
N LYS A 13 -5.36 -0.99 -7.65
CA LYS A 13 -5.62 -2.21 -6.92
C LYS A 13 -7.01 -2.70 -7.27
N ASN A 14 -7.11 -3.85 -7.98
CA ASN A 14 -8.38 -4.40 -8.43
C ASN A 14 -9.30 -3.32 -9.06
N GLY A 15 -8.73 -2.52 -9.97
CA GLY A 15 -9.43 -1.43 -10.64
C GLY A 15 -9.73 -0.20 -9.78
N THR A 16 -9.35 -0.14 -8.52
CA THR A 16 -9.43 1.11 -7.74
C THR A 16 -8.19 1.98 -8.02
N HIS A 17 -8.38 3.29 -8.08
CA HIS A 17 -7.30 4.24 -8.25
C HIS A 17 -6.68 4.56 -6.88
N LEU A 18 -5.38 4.28 -6.71
CA LEU A 18 -4.65 4.58 -5.48
C LEU A 18 -4.17 6.04 -5.44
N SER A 19 -4.38 6.74 -4.33
CA SER A 19 -3.80 8.08 -4.13
C SER A 19 -2.28 8.08 -4.20
N ALA A 20 -1.66 6.96 -3.83
CA ALA A 20 -0.21 6.74 -3.93
C ALA A 20 0.35 7.00 -5.33
N GLN A 21 -0.46 6.88 -6.39
CA GLN A 21 -0.04 7.19 -7.75
C GLN A 21 0.35 8.66 -7.91
N LEU A 22 -0.47 9.61 -7.41
CA LEU A 22 -0.14 11.04 -7.45
C LEU A 22 1.03 11.37 -6.52
N SER A 23 1.03 10.82 -5.29
CA SER A 23 2.12 11.04 -4.32
C SER A 23 3.46 10.59 -4.89
N TRP A 24 3.49 9.44 -5.58
CA TRP A 24 4.71 8.94 -6.20
C TRP A 24 5.11 9.74 -7.45
N ALA A 25 4.14 10.15 -8.28
CA ALA A 25 4.42 11.02 -9.42
C ALA A 25 5.05 12.36 -8.98
N GLY A 26 4.56 12.95 -7.89
CA GLY A 26 5.13 14.15 -7.27
C GLY A 26 6.54 13.91 -6.74
N THR A 27 6.77 12.79 -6.07
CA THR A 27 8.10 12.37 -5.59
C THR A 27 9.08 12.21 -6.75
N MET A 28 8.69 11.53 -7.82
CA MET A 28 9.53 11.33 -9.00
C MET A 28 9.83 12.65 -9.71
N LEU A 29 8.84 13.54 -9.83
CA LEU A 29 9.04 14.88 -10.40
C LEU A 29 10.08 15.68 -9.59
N ALA A 30 9.97 15.67 -8.26
CA ALA A 30 10.90 16.34 -7.36
C ALA A 30 12.32 15.73 -7.43
N TYR A 31 12.43 14.41 -7.39
CA TYR A 31 13.73 13.73 -7.39
C TYR A 31 14.47 13.85 -8.72
N GLN A 32 13.77 13.77 -9.84
CA GLN A 32 14.36 13.98 -11.16
C GLN A 32 14.78 15.44 -11.41
N SER A 33 14.18 16.39 -10.69
CA SER A 33 14.54 17.80 -10.81
C SER A 33 15.87 18.16 -10.12
N ARG A 34 16.47 17.24 -9.35
CA ARG A 34 17.75 17.48 -8.67
C ARG A 34 18.89 17.72 -9.65
N THR A 35 19.83 18.57 -9.25
CA THR A 35 21.07 18.78 -9.99
C THR A 35 21.95 17.53 -10.00
N PRO A 36 22.81 17.31 -11.02
CA PRO A 36 23.90 16.36 -10.92
C PRO A 36 24.92 16.81 -9.85
N ASP A 37 25.72 15.86 -9.34
CA ASP A 37 26.77 16.17 -8.38
C ASP A 37 27.91 16.94 -9.07
N ILE A 38 28.17 18.17 -8.59
CA ILE A 38 29.17 19.06 -9.15
C ILE A 38 30.62 18.49 -9.06
N ASP A 39 30.92 17.65 -8.06
CA ASP A 39 32.22 17.00 -7.95
C ASP A 39 32.45 15.95 -9.02
N LEU A 40 31.36 15.33 -9.52
CA LEU A 40 31.47 14.30 -10.56
C LEU A 40 31.53 14.91 -11.96
N VAL A 41 30.81 16.01 -12.21
CA VAL A 41 30.64 16.56 -13.57
C VAL A 41 31.33 17.90 -13.79
N GLY A 42 31.88 18.52 -12.73
CA GLY A 42 32.60 19.81 -12.82
C GLY A 42 31.71 20.92 -13.38
N ASP A 43 32.28 21.81 -14.17
CA ASP A 43 31.60 22.98 -14.73
C ASP A 43 30.42 22.68 -15.64
N GLN A 44 30.23 21.42 -16.06
CA GLN A 44 29.11 21.00 -16.90
C GLN A 44 27.79 20.81 -16.12
N TRP A 45 27.83 20.89 -14.79
CA TRP A 45 26.68 20.59 -13.93
C TRP A 45 25.40 21.35 -14.34
N LYS A 46 25.56 22.62 -14.69
CA LYS A 46 24.42 23.50 -14.99
C LYS A 46 23.78 23.17 -16.33
N ASP A 47 24.56 22.96 -17.37
CA ASP A 47 24.05 22.60 -18.70
C ASP A 47 23.38 21.24 -18.66
N MET A 48 24.00 20.25 -18.00
CA MET A 48 23.40 18.93 -17.78
C MET A 48 22.11 19.00 -16.95
N TRP A 49 22.07 19.88 -15.94
CA TRP A 49 20.87 20.08 -15.15
C TRP A 49 19.71 20.66 -15.96
N LEU A 50 19.96 21.73 -16.71
CA LEU A 50 18.97 22.36 -17.57
C LEU A 50 18.46 21.40 -18.66
N GLU A 51 19.33 20.61 -19.28
CA GLU A 51 18.93 19.57 -20.25
C GLU A 51 18.02 18.53 -19.60
N ARG A 52 18.34 18.05 -18.39
CA ARG A 52 17.49 17.11 -17.62
C ARG A 52 16.14 17.72 -17.29
N LEU A 53 16.10 18.96 -16.80
CA LEU A 53 14.86 19.66 -16.46
C LEU A 53 13.95 19.84 -17.69
N GLU A 54 14.53 20.19 -18.84
CA GLU A 54 13.79 20.31 -20.10
C GLU A 54 13.21 18.97 -20.55
N GLY A 55 14.01 17.90 -20.49
CA GLY A 55 13.61 16.56 -20.88
C GLY A 55 12.72 15.83 -19.88
N GLN A 56 12.51 16.37 -18.67
CA GLN A 56 11.80 15.67 -17.59
C GLN A 56 10.32 15.47 -17.93
N PRO A 57 9.80 14.21 -17.84
CA PRO A 57 8.37 13.91 -17.99
C PRO A 57 7.60 14.12 -16.69
N PHE A 58 6.30 14.26 -16.81
CA PHE A 58 5.37 14.10 -15.68
C PHE A 58 4.69 12.73 -15.80
N PHE A 59 5.15 11.73 -15.07
CA PHE A 59 4.73 10.33 -15.23
C PHE A 59 3.24 10.09 -15.04
N MET A 60 2.55 10.94 -14.28
CA MET A 60 1.12 10.82 -14.07
C MET A 60 0.30 10.86 -15.36
N GLU A 61 0.80 11.58 -16.38
CA GLU A 61 0.15 11.67 -17.70
C GLU A 61 0.10 10.29 -18.36
N GLU A 62 1.22 9.58 -18.40
CA GLU A 62 1.32 8.25 -18.99
C GLU A 62 0.55 7.21 -18.17
N TRP A 63 0.69 7.24 -16.85
CA TRP A 63 0.02 6.26 -16.00
C TRP A 63 -1.51 6.36 -16.07
N LEU A 64 -2.07 7.58 -16.13
CA LEU A 64 -3.50 7.79 -16.29
C LEU A 64 -4.00 7.52 -17.72
N ALA A 65 -3.13 7.50 -18.72
CA ALA A 65 -3.50 7.04 -20.06
C ALA A 65 -3.80 5.53 -20.09
N HIS A 66 -3.27 4.77 -19.11
CA HIS A 66 -3.40 3.32 -18.99
C HIS A 66 -4.20 2.94 -17.72
N GLN A 67 -5.51 3.24 -17.70
CA GLN A 67 -6.39 2.97 -16.55
C GLN A 67 -6.83 1.51 -16.46
N ARG A 68 -6.75 0.75 -17.55
CA ARG A 68 -7.00 -0.70 -17.60
C ARG A 68 -5.69 -1.46 -17.56
N ARG A 69 -5.75 -2.75 -17.19
CA ARG A 69 -4.60 -3.65 -17.25
C ARG A 69 -4.30 -4.05 -18.68
N ASP A 70 -3.70 -3.15 -19.43
CA ASP A 70 -3.26 -3.35 -20.80
C ASP A 70 -1.80 -3.79 -20.91
N ASP A 71 -1.24 -3.80 -22.13
CA ASP A 71 0.13 -4.23 -22.40
C ASP A 71 1.19 -3.37 -21.68
N PHE A 72 0.89 -2.12 -21.35
CA PHE A 72 1.78 -1.27 -20.57
C PHE A 72 2.02 -1.85 -19.16
N TRP A 73 0.98 -2.34 -18.48
CA TRP A 73 1.09 -2.95 -17.17
C TRP A 73 1.54 -4.40 -17.20
N LYS A 74 1.19 -5.15 -18.28
CA LYS A 74 1.65 -6.52 -18.49
C LYS A 74 3.16 -6.55 -18.69
N HIS A 75 3.71 -5.58 -19.41
CA HIS A 75 5.16 -5.44 -19.54
C HIS A 75 5.84 -5.30 -18.17
N GLY A 76 6.78 -6.21 -17.87
CA GLY A 76 7.48 -6.25 -16.57
C GLY A 76 6.68 -6.86 -15.42
N SER A 77 5.47 -7.37 -15.63
CA SER A 77 4.70 -8.18 -14.68
C SER A 77 5.07 -9.65 -14.86
N ILE A 78 5.72 -10.25 -13.84
CA ILE A 78 6.20 -11.65 -13.92
C ILE A 78 5.03 -12.63 -14.00
N CYS A 79 3.86 -12.27 -13.46
CA CYS A 79 2.67 -13.10 -13.47
C CYS A 79 2.11 -13.38 -14.87
N GLU A 80 2.54 -12.66 -15.89
CA GLU A 80 2.14 -12.94 -17.27
C GLU A 80 2.73 -14.26 -17.78
N ASP A 81 3.95 -14.58 -17.35
CA ASP A 81 4.63 -15.81 -17.75
C ASP A 81 5.64 -16.27 -16.71
N PHE A 82 5.17 -16.92 -15.66
CA PHE A 82 6.04 -17.56 -14.67
C PHE A 82 6.89 -18.68 -15.29
N GLY A 83 6.40 -19.34 -16.35
CA GLY A 83 7.11 -20.40 -17.04
C GLY A 83 8.36 -19.91 -17.76
N GLY A 84 8.30 -18.70 -18.32
CA GLY A 84 9.41 -18.01 -18.96
C GLY A 84 10.47 -17.47 -18.01
N PHE A 85 10.26 -17.55 -16.69
CA PHE A 85 11.25 -17.12 -15.70
C PHE A 85 12.19 -18.29 -15.34
N PRO A 86 13.42 -18.32 -15.89
CA PRO A 86 14.24 -19.54 -15.88
C PRO A 86 15.06 -19.75 -14.61
N VAL A 87 15.23 -18.70 -13.80
CA VAL A 87 16.18 -18.68 -12.67
C VAL A 87 15.47 -18.82 -11.31
N PRO A 88 16.15 -19.36 -10.28
CA PRO A 88 15.64 -19.32 -8.93
C PRO A 88 15.47 -17.89 -8.42
N ALA A 89 14.41 -17.65 -7.63
CA ALA A 89 14.08 -16.36 -7.07
C ALA A 89 13.89 -16.40 -5.55
N LEU A 90 14.52 -15.48 -4.84
CA LEU A 90 14.27 -15.19 -3.42
C LEU A 90 13.51 -13.86 -3.34
N VAL A 91 12.25 -13.92 -2.90
CA VAL A 91 11.34 -12.77 -2.83
C VAL A 91 11.09 -12.39 -1.38
N ILE A 92 11.37 -11.13 -1.04
CA ILE A 92 11.31 -10.64 0.33
C ILE A 92 10.39 -9.42 0.40
N ALA A 93 9.44 -9.42 1.33
CA ALA A 93 8.56 -8.28 1.61
C ALA A 93 8.18 -8.21 3.10
N GLY A 94 7.36 -7.25 3.47
CA GLY A 94 6.81 -7.08 4.80
C GLY A 94 5.27 -7.02 4.80
N TRP A 95 4.64 -7.42 5.92
CA TRP A 95 3.17 -7.35 6.07
C TRP A 95 2.64 -5.91 6.07
N ALA A 96 3.48 -4.94 6.45
CA ALA A 96 3.14 -3.51 6.43
C ALA A 96 3.60 -2.80 5.14
N ASP A 97 4.07 -3.52 4.13
CA ASP A 97 4.50 -3.02 2.83
C ASP A 97 3.36 -3.07 1.80
N GLY A 98 3.35 -2.17 0.82
CA GLY A 98 2.48 -2.23 -0.35
C GLY A 98 2.66 -3.52 -1.18
N TYR A 99 3.88 -4.07 -1.19
CA TYR A 99 4.24 -5.29 -1.95
C TYR A 99 3.97 -6.62 -1.21
N ARG A 100 3.19 -6.64 -0.14
CA ARG A 100 2.93 -7.81 0.73
C ARG A 100 2.41 -9.06 0.02
N ASN A 101 1.74 -8.90 -1.12
CA ASN A 101 1.20 -10.03 -1.89
C ASN A 101 2.23 -10.69 -2.80
N THR A 102 3.27 -9.95 -3.18
CA THR A 102 4.29 -10.38 -4.15
C THR A 102 4.97 -11.70 -3.76
N PRO A 103 5.41 -11.93 -2.50
CA PRO A 103 6.09 -13.18 -2.16
C PRO A 103 5.22 -14.42 -2.34
N LEU A 104 3.93 -14.36 -1.93
CA LEU A 104 3.02 -15.49 -2.07
C LEU A 104 2.73 -15.78 -3.54
N LYS A 105 2.36 -14.76 -4.32
CA LYS A 105 2.12 -14.92 -5.76
C LYS A 105 3.34 -15.47 -6.49
N ALA A 106 4.54 -15.04 -6.09
CA ALA A 106 5.79 -15.52 -6.69
C ALA A 106 6.02 -17.01 -6.43
N ILE A 107 5.88 -17.49 -5.20
CA ILE A 107 6.10 -18.91 -4.91
C ILE A 107 5.00 -19.79 -5.50
N GLU A 108 3.77 -19.32 -5.58
CA GLU A 108 2.65 -20.02 -6.25
C GLU A 108 2.92 -20.17 -7.74
N GLY A 109 3.43 -19.13 -8.39
CA GLY A 109 3.70 -19.14 -9.82
C GLY A 109 5.02 -19.81 -10.22
N LEU A 110 6.08 -19.63 -9.43
CA LEU A 110 7.42 -20.16 -9.72
C LEU A 110 7.63 -21.60 -9.21
N GLY A 111 6.74 -22.09 -8.33
CA GLY A 111 6.89 -23.41 -7.72
C GLY A 111 8.22 -23.55 -6.98
N ASP A 112 8.93 -24.66 -7.17
CA ASP A 112 10.17 -24.97 -6.48
C ASP A 112 11.30 -23.96 -6.66
N LYS A 113 11.25 -23.15 -7.74
CA LYS A 113 12.23 -22.09 -8.00
C LYS A 113 12.03 -20.88 -7.10
N GLY A 114 10.81 -20.68 -6.57
CA GLY A 114 10.47 -19.53 -5.73
C GLY A 114 10.74 -19.80 -4.25
N LYS A 115 11.41 -18.87 -3.58
CA LYS A 115 11.55 -18.82 -2.11
C LYS A 115 11.04 -17.48 -1.62
N ALA A 116 10.25 -17.48 -0.55
CA ALA A 116 9.63 -16.29 0.01
C ALA A 116 10.02 -16.04 1.46
N ILE A 117 10.23 -14.79 1.82
CA ILE A 117 10.39 -14.32 3.19
C ILE A 117 9.45 -13.14 3.40
N VAL A 118 8.57 -13.23 4.41
CA VAL A 118 7.68 -12.11 4.76
C VAL A 118 7.83 -11.82 6.25
N GLY A 119 8.40 -10.65 6.56
CA GLY A 119 8.54 -10.17 7.93
C GLY A 119 7.42 -9.19 8.32
N PRO A 120 7.48 -8.61 9.54
CA PRO A 120 6.48 -7.62 9.97
C PRO A 120 6.65 -6.24 9.30
N TRP A 121 7.63 -6.09 8.44
CA TRP A 121 8.26 -4.85 7.98
C TRP A 121 7.38 -3.96 7.10
N ILE A 122 7.67 -2.66 7.19
CA ILE A 122 7.34 -1.64 6.18
C ILE A 122 8.29 -1.76 4.98
N HIS A 123 8.17 -0.88 3.97
CA HIS A 123 9.03 -0.87 2.78
C HIS A 123 10.47 -0.45 3.10
N LYS A 124 11.21 -1.33 3.78
CA LYS A 124 12.63 -1.18 4.13
C LYS A 124 13.34 -2.53 4.03
N TYR A 125 14.65 -2.51 3.76
CA TYR A 125 15.44 -3.74 3.82
C TYR A 125 15.41 -4.36 5.21
N PRO A 126 15.27 -5.68 5.34
CA PRO A 126 15.02 -6.36 6.62
C PRO A 126 16.02 -6.08 7.75
N HIS A 127 17.28 -5.74 7.44
CA HIS A 127 18.32 -5.51 8.43
C HIS A 127 18.19 -4.17 9.18
N PHE A 128 17.39 -3.22 8.68
CA PHE A 128 17.11 -1.96 9.37
C PHE A 128 15.61 -1.60 9.39
N ALA A 129 14.74 -2.50 8.93
CA ALA A 129 13.30 -2.26 8.86
C ALA A 129 12.63 -2.15 10.24
N TRP A 130 11.42 -1.62 10.22
CA TRP A 130 10.41 -1.64 11.28
C TRP A 130 9.12 -2.25 10.72
N PRO A 131 8.20 -2.72 11.59
CA PRO A 131 8.46 -3.11 12.98
C PRO A 131 9.51 -4.22 13.10
N LYS A 132 10.14 -4.33 14.28
CA LYS A 132 11.01 -5.49 14.58
C LYS A 132 10.16 -6.75 14.81
N PRO A 133 10.75 -7.98 14.69
CA PRO A 133 12.19 -8.27 14.59
C PRO A 133 12.76 -7.98 13.22
N ARG A 134 14.04 -7.66 13.18
CA ARG A 134 14.84 -7.55 11.97
C ARG A 134 15.37 -8.92 11.53
N MET A 135 16.00 -8.96 10.35
CA MET A 135 16.65 -10.16 9.83
C MET A 135 18.02 -9.80 9.25
N ASP A 136 19.01 -10.66 9.40
CA ASP A 136 20.30 -10.49 8.72
C ASP A 136 20.16 -10.73 7.21
N PHE A 137 19.63 -9.70 6.54
CA PHE A 137 19.41 -9.69 5.09
C PHE A 137 20.70 -9.86 4.30
N HIS A 138 21.81 -9.31 4.79
CA HIS A 138 23.08 -9.41 4.07
C HIS A 138 23.60 -10.86 4.06
N ALA A 139 23.52 -11.57 5.17
CA ALA A 139 23.90 -12.98 5.20
C ALA A 139 23.03 -13.82 4.25
N GLU A 140 21.71 -13.60 4.25
CA GLU A 140 20.78 -14.29 3.34
C GLU A 140 21.10 -13.99 1.86
N ALA A 141 21.26 -12.71 1.51
CA ALA A 141 21.55 -12.30 0.15
C ALA A 141 22.92 -12.83 -0.35
N ILE A 142 23.95 -12.79 0.51
CA ILE A 142 25.27 -13.32 0.19
C ILE A 142 25.22 -14.83 -0.03
N ALA A 143 24.52 -15.57 0.85
CA ALA A 143 24.37 -17.03 0.69
C ALA A 143 23.65 -17.38 -0.62
N TRP A 144 22.56 -16.65 -0.93
CA TRP A 144 21.80 -16.81 -2.16
C TRP A 144 22.65 -16.57 -3.42
N TRP A 145 23.35 -15.42 -3.48
CA TRP A 145 24.16 -15.06 -4.65
C TRP A 145 25.38 -15.97 -4.81
N LYS A 146 26.06 -16.39 -3.73
CA LYS A 146 27.13 -17.36 -3.80
C LYS A 146 26.68 -18.71 -4.35
N ARG A 147 25.47 -19.16 -3.99
CA ARG A 147 24.92 -20.41 -4.53
C ARG A 147 24.70 -20.33 -6.05
N TRP A 148 24.04 -19.25 -6.49
CA TRP A 148 23.55 -19.19 -7.87
C TRP A 148 24.49 -18.48 -8.85
N LEU A 149 25.51 -17.76 -8.38
CA LEU A 149 26.51 -17.11 -9.25
C LEU A 149 27.89 -17.77 -9.15
N ASP A 150 28.25 -18.33 -7.97
CA ASP A 150 29.56 -18.93 -7.72
C ASP A 150 29.49 -20.47 -7.56
N ASP A 151 28.32 -21.08 -7.75
CA ASP A 151 28.07 -22.52 -7.55
C ASP A 151 28.48 -23.05 -6.19
N ALA A 152 28.47 -22.22 -5.14
CA ALA A 152 28.83 -22.61 -3.79
C ALA A 152 27.85 -23.64 -3.22
N ASP A 153 28.37 -24.74 -2.67
CA ASP A 153 27.58 -25.75 -1.95
C ASP A 153 27.31 -25.26 -0.51
N ASN A 154 26.28 -24.43 -0.35
CA ASN A 154 25.93 -23.79 0.92
C ASN A 154 24.48 -24.05 1.37
N GLY A 155 23.74 -24.90 0.66
CA GLY A 155 22.37 -25.31 1.00
C GLY A 155 21.29 -24.27 0.72
N ALA A 156 21.57 -23.15 0.03
CA ALA A 156 20.57 -22.13 -0.26
C ALA A 156 19.40 -22.65 -1.11
N GLU A 157 19.60 -23.67 -1.95
CA GLU A 157 18.54 -24.35 -2.71
C GLU A 157 17.58 -25.14 -1.81
N GLN A 158 18.02 -25.53 -0.61
CA GLN A 158 17.25 -26.34 0.35
C GLN A 158 16.44 -25.47 1.34
N LEU A 159 16.54 -24.13 1.22
CA LEU A 159 15.73 -23.22 2.02
C LEU A 159 14.24 -23.55 1.92
N PRO A 160 13.47 -23.43 3.02
CA PRO A 160 12.02 -23.56 2.97
C PRO A 160 11.41 -22.65 1.89
N GLN A 161 10.38 -23.14 1.23
CA GLN A 161 9.71 -22.34 0.19
C GLN A 161 9.09 -21.07 0.75
N MET A 162 8.59 -21.11 2.00
CA MET A 162 8.04 -19.97 2.72
C MET A 162 8.65 -19.84 4.11
N ARG A 163 9.14 -18.65 4.43
CA ARG A 163 9.44 -18.21 5.80
C ARG A 163 8.60 -16.97 6.10
N ALA A 164 7.76 -17.02 7.12
CA ALA A 164 6.85 -15.92 7.43
C ALA A 164 6.86 -15.58 8.91
N TYR A 165 6.73 -14.29 9.22
CA TYR A 165 6.48 -13.82 10.57
C TYR A 165 4.97 -13.80 10.82
N ILE A 166 4.50 -14.53 11.82
CA ILE A 166 3.10 -14.51 12.23
C ILE A 166 2.92 -13.42 13.29
N LEU A 167 2.17 -12.37 12.93
CA LEU A 167 1.81 -11.29 13.84
C LEU A 167 0.90 -11.81 14.95
N ASP A 168 1.22 -11.53 16.20
CA ASP A 168 0.47 -11.97 17.38
C ASP A 168 -0.33 -10.80 17.98
N GLY A 169 -1.41 -10.41 17.32
CA GLY A 169 -2.32 -9.36 17.78
C GLY A 169 -1.62 -8.04 18.15
N PRO A 170 -0.82 -7.42 17.26
CA PRO A 170 -0.19 -6.15 17.58
C PRO A 170 -1.23 -5.08 17.89
N ARG A 171 -0.91 -4.18 18.83
CA ARG A 171 -1.80 -3.07 19.19
C ARG A 171 -1.81 -1.98 18.11
N PRO A 172 -2.95 -1.31 17.87
CA PRO A 172 -3.06 -0.24 16.87
C PRO A 172 -2.49 1.07 17.43
N THR A 173 -1.17 1.09 17.67
CA THR A 173 -0.47 2.27 18.17
C THR A 173 -0.04 3.17 17.03
N LEU A 174 0.05 4.49 17.28
CA LEU A 174 0.47 5.47 16.28
C LEU A 174 1.93 5.28 15.84
N ARG A 175 2.74 4.64 16.66
CA ARG A 175 4.13 4.30 16.34
C ARG A 175 4.39 2.84 16.67
N ARG A 176 4.70 2.04 15.64
CA ARG A 176 4.92 0.60 15.75
C ARG A 176 6.37 0.26 15.42
N GLU A 177 7.21 0.23 16.43
CA GLU A 177 8.62 -0.15 16.27
C GLU A 177 8.88 -1.64 16.45
N ASN A 178 7.98 -2.32 17.18
CA ASN A 178 8.06 -3.76 17.45
C ASN A 178 6.67 -4.37 17.35
N ASP A 179 6.53 -5.44 16.60
CA ASP A 179 5.31 -6.23 16.57
C ASP A 179 5.53 -7.57 17.28
N PRO A 180 4.63 -7.97 18.17
CA PRO A 180 4.68 -9.29 18.78
C PRO A 180 4.41 -10.35 17.72
N GLY A 181 5.05 -11.53 17.88
CA GLY A 181 4.86 -12.64 16.94
C GLY A 181 6.01 -13.63 16.96
N TYR A 182 6.06 -14.46 15.93
CA TYR A 182 7.08 -15.50 15.79
C TYR A 182 7.27 -15.90 14.33
N TRP A 183 8.46 -16.42 14.02
CA TRP A 183 8.80 -16.92 12.71
C TRP A 183 8.37 -18.37 12.52
N ILE A 184 7.87 -18.67 11.32
CA ILE A 184 7.57 -20.04 10.87
C ILE A 184 8.25 -20.33 9.53
N ALA A 185 8.43 -21.61 9.26
CA ALA A 185 8.84 -22.13 7.96
C ALA A 185 7.83 -23.16 7.46
N LYS A 186 7.57 -23.12 6.15
CA LYS A 186 6.91 -24.21 5.40
C LYS A 186 7.88 -24.68 4.33
N LYS A 187 8.25 -25.96 4.38
CA LYS A 187 9.17 -26.53 3.41
C LYS A 187 8.64 -26.38 2.00
N ASP A 188 7.39 -26.79 1.83
CA ASP A 188 6.65 -26.70 0.58
C ASP A 188 5.43 -25.80 0.79
N TRP A 189 5.11 -24.95 -0.19
CA TRP A 189 3.93 -24.11 -0.16
C TRP A 189 2.77 -24.81 -0.86
N GLU A 190 1.75 -25.08 -0.09
CA GLU A 190 0.48 -25.60 -0.61
C GLU A 190 -0.61 -24.57 -0.37
N LYS A 191 -1.59 -24.50 -1.28
CA LYS A 191 -2.76 -23.64 -1.08
C LYS A 191 -3.43 -23.99 0.24
N PRO A 192 -3.56 -23.04 1.18
CA PRO A 192 -4.09 -23.31 2.50
C PRO A 192 -5.54 -23.78 2.46
N GLN A 193 -5.91 -24.66 3.38
CA GLN A 193 -7.32 -24.91 3.69
C GLN A 193 -7.94 -23.63 4.25
N THR A 194 -9.23 -23.44 4.05
CA THR A 194 -9.93 -22.25 4.50
C THR A 194 -10.96 -22.56 5.59
N GLN A 195 -11.04 -21.67 6.57
CA GLN A 195 -12.16 -21.58 7.49
C GLN A 195 -13.18 -20.61 6.91
N MET A 196 -14.41 -21.08 6.73
CA MET A 196 -15.50 -20.24 6.23
C MET A 196 -16.22 -19.56 7.38
N LEU A 197 -16.38 -18.23 7.33
CA LEU A 197 -17.24 -17.46 8.22
C LEU A 197 -18.44 -16.94 7.45
N THR A 198 -19.63 -16.98 8.06
CA THR A 198 -20.89 -16.52 7.51
C THR A 198 -21.66 -15.67 8.52
N VAL A 199 -22.62 -14.87 8.07
CA VAL A 199 -23.44 -14.01 8.92
C VAL A 199 -24.70 -14.75 9.35
N ALA A 200 -24.92 -14.88 10.67
CA ALA A 200 -26.13 -15.45 11.25
C ALA A 200 -27.26 -14.40 11.32
N ALA A 201 -28.50 -14.85 11.63
CA ALA A 201 -29.66 -13.98 11.74
C ALA A 201 -29.55 -12.88 12.80
N ASP A 202 -28.73 -13.06 13.82
CA ASP A 202 -28.45 -12.07 14.86
C ASP A 202 -27.32 -11.09 14.51
N GLY A 203 -26.75 -11.21 13.31
CA GLY A 203 -25.63 -10.39 12.84
C GLY A 203 -24.25 -10.85 13.32
N THR A 204 -24.12 -11.98 14.00
CA THR A 204 -22.81 -12.51 14.37
C THR A 204 -22.13 -13.24 13.21
N LEU A 205 -20.78 -13.20 13.17
CA LEU A 205 -19.98 -14.05 12.29
C LEU A 205 -19.78 -15.42 12.94
N ASN A 206 -20.06 -16.49 12.21
CA ASN A 206 -19.95 -17.85 12.70
C ASN A 206 -19.20 -18.76 11.70
N ALA A 207 -18.39 -19.67 12.25
CA ALA A 207 -17.72 -20.72 11.45
C ALA A 207 -18.62 -21.93 11.20
N THR A 208 -19.68 -22.10 11.96
CA THR A 208 -20.60 -23.26 11.90
C THR A 208 -22.04 -22.76 11.89
N GLY A 209 -22.75 -23.04 10.84
CA GLY A 209 -24.18 -22.69 10.75
C GLY A 209 -24.59 -22.29 9.35
N ALA A 210 -25.91 -22.25 9.14
CA ALA A 210 -26.47 -21.68 7.93
C ALA A 210 -26.22 -20.17 7.94
N SER A 211 -25.88 -19.62 6.79
CA SER A 211 -25.87 -18.18 6.61
C SER A 211 -27.33 -17.74 6.45
N GLU A 212 -27.87 -17.10 7.46
CA GLU A 212 -29.24 -16.59 7.45
C GLU A 212 -29.26 -15.08 7.15
N GLY A 213 -28.17 -14.39 7.52
CA GLY A 213 -28.02 -12.95 7.36
C GLY A 213 -29.02 -12.16 8.20
N THR A 214 -28.93 -10.85 8.13
CA THR A 214 -29.87 -9.91 8.77
C THR A 214 -30.80 -9.22 7.76
N GLY A 215 -30.81 -9.68 6.51
CA GLY A 215 -31.51 -9.07 5.38
C GLY A 215 -30.63 -8.19 4.50
N ASP A 216 -31.24 -7.56 3.51
CA ASP A 216 -30.58 -6.62 2.63
C ASP A 216 -30.32 -5.29 3.35
N ILE A 217 -29.07 -4.82 3.32
CA ILE A 217 -28.67 -3.55 3.97
C ILE A 217 -28.09 -2.61 2.91
N TYR A 218 -28.65 -1.39 2.81
CA TYR A 218 -28.05 -0.35 2.00
C TYR A 218 -26.85 0.27 2.72
N LEU A 219 -25.71 0.27 2.04
CA LEU A 219 -24.44 0.80 2.50
C LEU A 219 -23.98 1.94 1.56
N ARG A 220 -23.86 3.14 2.09
CA ARG A 220 -23.18 4.27 1.48
C ARG A 220 -22.31 4.92 2.54
N SER A 221 -21.03 4.66 2.46
CA SER A 221 -20.06 5.21 3.40
C SER A 221 -19.88 6.73 3.17
N PRO A 222 -19.68 7.54 4.22
CA PRO A 222 -19.09 8.86 4.05
C PRO A 222 -17.77 8.72 3.27
N LEU A 223 -17.52 9.62 2.30
CA LEU A 223 -16.37 9.49 1.41
C LEU A 223 -15.03 9.69 2.10
N ASP A 224 -15.02 10.27 3.31
CA ASP A 224 -13.85 10.39 4.20
C ASP A 224 -13.62 9.16 5.11
N THR A 225 -14.35 8.05 4.90
CA THR A 225 -14.09 6.78 5.59
C THR A 225 -12.79 6.16 5.08
N GLY A 226 -11.90 5.75 6.01
CA GLY A 226 -10.61 5.14 5.69
C GLY A 226 -9.40 5.90 6.23
N THR A 227 -9.60 7.03 6.91
CA THR A 227 -8.52 7.89 7.41
C THR A 227 -7.61 7.23 8.46
N SER A 228 -8.03 6.10 9.06
CA SER A 228 -7.21 5.25 9.93
C SER A 228 -6.51 4.11 9.18
N GLY A 229 -6.59 4.08 7.86
CA GLY A 229 -6.00 3.04 7.01
C GLY A 229 -4.48 3.07 6.93
N GLY A 230 -3.83 4.16 7.32
CA GLY A 230 -2.42 4.40 7.07
C GLY A 230 -2.15 4.69 5.60
N GLU A 231 -0.89 4.60 5.19
CA GLU A 231 -0.48 4.81 3.81
C GLU A 231 -0.38 3.48 3.04
N TRP A 232 -0.58 3.55 1.73
CA TRP A 232 -0.37 2.38 0.87
C TRP A 232 1.09 1.91 0.90
N PHE A 233 2.02 2.86 0.80
CA PHE A 233 3.44 2.64 0.72
C PHE A 233 4.14 3.18 1.97
N THR A 234 4.30 2.33 2.96
CA THR A 234 4.76 2.69 4.30
C THR A 234 6.28 2.76 4.36
N LEU A 235 6.85 3.89 4.72
CA LEU A 235 8.30 4.13 4.82
C LEU A 235 8.79 4.37 6.25
N LYS A 236 7.90 4.73 7.18
CA LYS A 236 8.20 5.06 8.58
C LYS A 236 7.30 4.25 9.53
N PRO A 237 7.77 3.92 10.74
CA PRO A 237 7.00 3.12 11.72
C PRO A 237 5.97 3.94 12.52
N ASP A 238 5.70 5.16 12.12
CA ASP A 238 4.74 6.08 12.74
C ASP A 238 3.31 5.90 12.16
N ALA A 239 2.53 6.95 12.05
CA ALA A 239 1.15 6.93 11.58
C ALA A 239 0.96 6.48 10.10
N GLU A 240 2.00 6.04 9.41
CA GLU A 240 1.88 5.40 8.10
C GLU A 240 1.32 3.98 8.20
N ILE A 241 1.54 3.28 9.31
CA ILE A 241 0.90 1.99 9.59
C ILE A 241 -0.53 2.25 10.06
N ALA A 242 -1.47 1.39 9.66
CA ALA A 242 -2.88 1.52 10.03
C ALA A 242 -3.08 1.70 11.55
N GLY A 243 -3.85 2.70 11.92
CA GLY A 243 -4.22 3.01 13.29
C GLY A 243 -5.42 2.21 13.81
N ASP A 244 -6.02 2.67 14.89
CA ASP A 244 -7.22 2.06 15.50
C ASP A 244 -8.42 2.18 14.55
N GLN A 245 -9.01 1.04 14.20
CA GLN A 245 -10.04 0.95 13.18
C GLN A 245 -11.44 1.40 13.65
N ARG A 246 -11.61 1.69 14.93
CA ARG A 246 -12.91 2.11 15.49
C ARG A 246 -13.46 3.38 14.85
N SER A 247 -12.61 4.32 14.47
CA SER A 247 -13.03 5.56 13.80
C SER A 247 -13.70 5.30 12.44
N ASP A 248 -13.16 4.36 11.65
CA ASP A 248 -13.66 4.05 10.31
C ASP A 248 -14.89 3.11 10.33
N ASN A 249 -15.16 2.45 11.48
CA ASN A 249 -16.32 1.58 11.61
C ASN A 249 -17.66 2.35 11.62
N GLY A 250 -17.65 3.62 12.00
CA GLY A 250 -18.83 4.49 11.92
C GLY A 250 -19.37 4.69 10.50
N GLY A 251 -18.49 4.56 9.49
CA GLY A 251 -18.82 4.61 8.06
C GLY A 251 -18.92 3.23 7.39
N SER A 252 -18.93 2.15 8.15
CA SER A 252 -18.86 0.77 7.63
C SER A 252 -20.00 -0.11 8.12
N LEU A 253 -20.38 -1.10 7.31
CA LEU A 253 -21.20 -2.21 7.76
C LEU A 253 -20.31 -3.26 8.42
N THR A 254 -20.57 -3.61 9.67
CA THR A 254 -19.68 -4.48 10.44
C THR A 254 -20.37 -5.71 11.01
N PHE A 255 -19.67 -6.85 10.98
CA PHE A 255 -20.05 -8.11 11.60
C PHE A 255 -18.87 -8.65 12.40
N GLN A 256 -19.11 -9.30 13.53
CA GLN A 256 -18.01 -9.86 14.34
C GLN A 256 -18.39 -11.18 14.99
N THR A 257 -17.39 -12.00 15.28
CA THR A 257 -17.54 -13.23 16.04
C THR A 257 -17.83 -12.94 17.51
N GLY A 258 -18.31 -13.94 18.26
CA GLY A 258 -18.12 -13.97 19.71
C GLY A 258 -16.64 -13.95 20.09
N PRO A 259 -16.29 -13.80 21.40
CA PRO A 259 -14.91 -13.98 21.84
C PRO A 259 -14.43 -15.39 21.47
N LEU A 260 -13.24 -15.47 20.85
CA LEU A 260 -12.64 -16.74 20.47
C LEU A 260 -12.32 -17.58 21.73
N ALA A 261 -12.75 -18.82 21.75
CA ALA A 261 -12.41 -19.75 22.84
C ALA A 261 -10.95 -20.23 22.74
N GLU A 262 -10.47 -20.38 21.52
CA GLU A 262 -9.11 -20.82 21.18
C GLU A 262 -8.48 -19.82 20.20
N GLU A 263 -7.16 -19.92 20.01
CA GLU A 263 -6.45 -19.12 19.01
C GLU A 263 -6.87 -19.51 17.58
N ALA A 264 -6.86 -18.54 16.69
CA ALA A 264 -7.04 -18.77 15.25
C ALA A 264 -5.85 -18.15 14.50
N ILE A 265 -5.17 -18.96 13.66
CA ILE A 265 -3.96 -18.55 12.97
C ILE A 265 -4.13 -18.72 11.47
N TYR A 266 -3.88 -17.63 10.74
CA TYR A 266 -4.07 -17.58 9.29
C TYR A 266 -2.80 -17.15 8.59
N LEU A 267 -2.52 -17.77 7.44
CA LEU A 267 -1.42 -17.39 6.55
C LEU A 267 -1.87 -17.54 5.10
N GLY A 268 -1.93 -16.44 4.38
CA GLY A 268 -2.36 -16.39 2.98
C GLY A 268 -3.29 -15.21 2.73
N ALA A 269 -3.92 -15.20 1.57
CA ALA A 269 -4.87 -14.17 1.15
C ALA A 269 -6.33 -14.62 1.41
N PRO A 270 -7.08 -13.93 2.30
CA PRO A 270 -8.50 -14.20 2.50
C PRO A 270 -9.32 -13.89 1.25
N GLU A 271 -10.51 -14.50 1.15
CA GLU A 271 -11.45 -14.26 0.06
C GLU A 271 -12.84 -13.93 0.63
N LEU A 272 -13.46 -12.88 0.09
CA LEU A 272 -14.84 -12.53 0.35
C LEU A 272 -15.70 -12.84 -0.87
N THR A 273 -16.82 -13.54 -0.67
CA THR A 273 -17.91 -13.64 -1.62
C THR A 273 -19.16 -12.99 -1.03
N VAL A 274 -19.82 -12.13 -1.81
CA VAL A 274 -21.04 -11.42 -1.38
C VAL A 274 -21.90 -11.02 -2.59
N ASP A 275 -23.22 -11.11 -2.45
CA ASP A 275 -24.14 -10.57 -3.43
C ASP A 275 -24.45 -9.11 -3.12
N VAL A 276 -24.32 -8.26 -4.14
CA VAL A 276 -24.58 -6.82 -4.03
C VAL A 276 -25.51 -6.35 -5.13
N THR A 277 -26.25 -5.27 -4.87
CA THR A 277 -27.00 -4.51 -5.87
C THR A 277 -26.49 -3.09 -5.93
N CYS A 278 -26.22 -2.59 -7.13
CA CYS A 278 -25.74 -1.23 -7.38
C CYS A 278 -26.75 -0.48 -8.27
N GLU A 279 -27.17 0.71 -7.84
CA GLU A 279 -28.10 1.56 -8.62
C GLU A 279 -27.36 2.54 -9.57
N GLY A 280 -26.03 2.58 -9.52
CA GLY A 280 -25.18 3.35 -10.41
C GLY A 280 -24.48 2.48 -11.46
N ASP A 281 -23.52 3.10 -12.17
CA ASP A 281 -22.71 2.38 -13.16
C ASP A 281 -21.72 1.42 -12.48
N TRP A 282 -21.14 1.85 -11.36
CA TRP A 282 -20.27 1.05 -10.49
C TRP A 282 -20.03 1.75 -9.15
N GLU A 283 -19.47 1.03 -8.20
CA GLU A 283 -19.07 1.51 -6.88
C GLU A 283 -17.79 0.80 -6.43
N ASN A 284 -17.07 1.37 -5.49
CA ASN A 284 -15.99 0.69 -4.78
C ASN A 284 -16.53 -0.18 -3.66
N LEU A 285 -15.84 -1.28 -3.38
CA LEU A 285 -16.03 -2.10 -2.19
C LEU A 285 -14.68 -2.23 -1.48
N ALA A 286 -14.59 -1.71 -0.27
CA ALA A 286 -13.44 -1.90 0.62
C ALA A 286 -13.83 -2.85 1.75
N VAL A 287 -12.95 -3.80 2.06
CA VAL A 287 -13.16 -4.86 3.04
C VAL A 287 -12.00 -4.87 4.01
N ARG A 288 -12.29 -4.88 5.32
CA ARG A 288 -11.28 -4.99 6.37
C ARG A 288 -11.57 -6.18 7.26
N ILE A 289 -10.52 -6.95 7.57
CA ILE A 289 -10.52 -7.96 8.62
C ILE A 289 -9.80 -7.36 9.81
N ILE A 290 -10.48 -7.31 10.94
CA ILE A 290 -10.06 -6.56 12.11
C ILE A 290 -9.99 -7.50 13.31
N ASP A 291 -8.91 -7.39 14.06
CA ASP A 291 -8.74 -8.01 15.37
C ASP A 291 -9.29 -7.08 16.45
N VAL A 292 -10.40 -7.47 17.08
CA VAL A 292 -10.99 -6.75 18.19
C VAL A 292 -10.42 -7.30 19.49
N HIS A 293 -9.60 -6.51 20.16
CA HIS A 293 -9.00 -6.86 21.43
C HIS A 293 -10.01 -6.87 22.58
N PRO A 294 -9.76 -7.59 23.69
CA PRO A 294 -10.68 -7.63 24.82
C PRO A 294 -11.00 -6.26 25.46
N ASP A 295 -10.12 -5.27 25.32
CA ASP A 295 -10.35 -3.89 25.78
C ASP A 295 -11.09 -3.01 24.75
N GLY A 296 -11.47 -3.57 23.61
CA GLY A 296 -12.21 -2.90 22.55
C GLY A 296 -11.35 -2.11 21.56
N THR A 297 -10.01 -2.09 21.68
CA THR A 297 -9.14 -1.55 20.62
C THR A 297 -9.16 -2.46 19.40
N GLU A 298 -8.93 -1.90 18.20
CA GLU A 298 -9.14 -2.61 16.94
C GLU A 298 -7.95 -2.47 15.99
N THR A 299 -7.31 -3.61 15.69
CA THR A 299 -6.17 -3.68 14.75
C THR A 299 -6.62 -4.24 13.41
N ARG A 300 -6.29 -3.56 12.32
CA ARG A 300 -6.48 -4.12 10.97
C ARG A 300 -5.49 -5.26 10.74
N ALA A 301 -5.99 -6.50 10.65
CA ALA A 301 -5.19 -7.68 10.31
C ALA A 301 -4.95 -7.77 8.81
N CYS A 302 -5.98 -7.44 8.01
CA CYS A 302 -5.95 -7.53 6.56
C CYS A 302 -6.99 -6.58 5.95
N TYR A 303 -6.84 -6.24 4.68
CA TYR A 303 -7.86 -5.50 3.92
C TYR A 303 -7.79 -5.85 2.43
N GLY A 304 -8.79 -5.42 1.68
CA GLY A 304 -8.79 -5.46 0.22
C GLY A 304 -9.75 -4.42 -0.32
N VAL A 305 -9.51 -4.00 -1.56
CA VAL A 305 -10.34 -3.03 -2.27
C VAL A 305 -10.64 -3.56 -3.67
N LEU A 306 -11.84 -3.25 -4.17
CA LEU A 306 -12.29 -3.63 -5.50
C LEU A 306 -13.18 -2.54 -6.08
N ASN A 307 -12.90 -2.10 -7.28
CA ASN A 307 -13.84 -1.38 -8.11
C ASN A 307 -14.77 -2.40 -8.78
N LEU A 308 -16.06 -2.34 -8.53
CA LEU A 308 -17.02 -3.34 -9.00
C LEU A 308 -17.17 -3.38 -10.53
N ALA A 309 -16.73 -2.36 -11.26
CA ALA A 309 -16.59 -2.45 -12.70
C ALA A 309 -15.56 -3.48 -13.13
N HIS A 310 -14.57 -3.76 -12.27
CA HIS A 310 -13.46 -4.71 -12.48
C HIS A 310 -13.68 -6.08 -11.83
N ARG A 311 -14.91 -6.41 -11.39
CA ARG A 311 -15.24 -7.68 -10.72
C ARG A 311 -14.87 -8.94 -11.51
N ASP A 312 -14.93 -8.85 -12.84
CA ASP A 312 -14.63 -9.95 -13.77
C ASP A 312 -13.22 -9.87 -14.37
N GLY A 313 -12.41 -8.90 -13.92
CA GLY A 313 -11.03 -8.69 -14.37
C GLY A 313 -10.71 -7.22 -14.70
N ASN A 314 -9.42 -6.92 -14.85
CA ASN A 314 -8.93 -5.55 -14.99
C ASN A 314 -8.67 -5.13 -16.44
N GLU A 315 -8.80 -6.03 -17.42
CA GLU A 315 -8.53 -5.72 -18.83
C GLU A 315 -9.75 -5.13 -19.55
N THR A 316 -10.93 -5.64 -19.22
CA THR A 316 -12.21 -5.27 -19.85
C THR A 316 -13.29 -4.97 -18.80
N PRO A 317 -13.13 -3.89 -18.02
CA PRO A 317 -14.13 -3.52 -17.01
C PRO A 317 -15.49 -3.25 -17.66
N THR A 318 -16.56 -3.53 -16.90
CA THR A 318 -17.95 -3.38 -17.35
C THR A 318 -18.79 -2.77 -16.25
N ASN A 319 -19.80 -1.96 -16.63
CA ASN A 319 -20.75 -1.43 -15.66
C ASN A 319 -21.44 -2.56 -14.87
N MET A 320 -21.84 -2.25 -13.65
CA MET A 320 -22.73 -3.13 -12.88
C MET A 320 -24.10 -3.21 -13.56
N PRO A 321 -24.74 -4.38 -13.56
CA PRO A 321 -26.14 -4.50 -13.93
C PRO A 321 -27.00 -3.71 -12.92
N ARG A 322 -27.50 -2.54 -13.36
CA ARG A 322 -28.19 -1.59 -12.48
C ARG A 322 -29.44 -2.20 -11.87
N GLY A 323 -29.54 -2.16 -10.54
CA GLY A 323 -30.67 -2.71 -9.78
C GLY A 323 -30.74 -4.24 -9.75
N GLU A 324 -29.75 -4.95 -10.32
CA GLU A 324 -29.71 -6.40 -10.31
C GLU A 324 -28.73 -6.93 -9.26
N LYS A 325 -29.12 -8.00 -8.57
CA LYS A 325 -28.25 -8.69 -7.61
C LYS A 325 -27.11 -9.39 -8.35
N THR A 326 -25.89 -9.06 -8.01
CA THR A 326 -24.66 -9.57 -8.64
C THR A 326 -23.74 -10.17 -7.58
N CYS A 327 -23.29 -11.40 -7.82
CA CYS A 327 -22.32 -12.08 -6.96
C CYS A 327 -20.91 -11.52 -7.21
N ILE A 328 -20.27 -11.07 -6.14
CA ILE A 328 -18.91 -10.53 -6.16
C ILE A 328 -18.01 -11.48 -5.37
N THR A 329 -16.89 -11.86 -5.97
CA THR A 329 -15.79 -12.57 -5.28
C THR A 329 -14.54 -11.72 -5.37
N MET A 330 -13.92 -11.43 -4.22
CA MET A 330 -12.68 -10.67 -4.17
C MET A 330 -11.66 -11.28 -3.21
N GLN A 331 -10.42 -11.36 -3.66
CA GLN A 331 -9.30 -11.71 -2.81
C GLN A 331 -8.80 -10.47 -2.09
N LEU A 332 -8.57 -10.58 -0.77
CA LEU A 332 -7.96 -9.54 0.04
C LEU A 332 -6.42 -9.68 0.01
N ASP A 333 -5.73 -8.71 0.59
CA ASP A 333 -4.28 -8.79 0.74
C ASP A 333 -3.87 -9.95 1.64
N ALA A 334 -2.69 -10.50 1.40
CA ALA A 334 -2.14 -11.57 2.21
C ALA A 334 -1.82 -11.10 3.63
N MET A 335 -1.99 -12.02 4.59
CA MET A 335 -1.64 -11.80 5.99
C MET A 335 -0.97 -13.04 6.59
N GLY A 336 -0.15 -12.82 7.63
CA GLY A 336 0.29 -13.84 8.58
C GLY A 336 -0.11 -13.36 9.97
N TYR A 337 -1.22 -13.87 10.52
CA TYR A 337 -1.84 -13.27 11.70
C TYR A 337 -2.44 -14.32 12.64
N ARG A 338 -2.23 -14.12 13.95
CA ARG A 338 -2.81 -14.90 15.04
C ARG A 338 -3.81 -14.04 15.80
N PHE A 339 -5.05 -14.50 15.87
CA PHE A 339 -6.07 -13.98 16.76
C PHE A 339 -6.03 -14.77 18.07
N ALA A 340 -5.80 -14.11 19.19
CA ALA A 340 -5.66 -14.76 20.49
C ALA A 340 -7.03 -15.15 21.10
N PRO A 341 -7.07 -16.10 22.06
CA PRO A 341 -8.28 -16.37 22.84
C PRO A 341 -8.80 -15.10 23.49
N GLY A 342 -10.13 -14.92 23.49
CA GLY A 342 -10.80 -13.71 23.98
C GLY A 342 -10.90 -12.56 23.00
N HIS A 343 -10.12 -12.54 21.93
CA HIS A 343 -10.26 -11.62 20.81
C HIS A 343 -11.48 -11.97 19.93
N ARG A 344 -11.85 -11.08 19.01
CA ARG A 344 -12.92 -11.31 18.04
C ARG A 344 -12.41 -10.98 16.64
N ILE A 345 -12.88 -11.75 15.66
CA ILE A 345 -12.68 -11.44 14.24
C ILE A 345 -13.84 -10.55 13.81
N LYS A 346 -13.54 -9.37 13.28
CA LYS A 346 -14.53 -8.45 12.72
C LYS A 346 -14.31 -8.30 11.22
N LEU A 347 -15.41 -8.41 10.46
CA LEU A 347 -15.50 -8.03 9.06
C LEU A 347 -16.14 -6.65 8.96
N ALA A 348 -15.51 -5.73 8.25
CA ALA A 348 -16.05 -4.39 7.97
C ALA A 348 -16.08 -4.16 6.46
N LEU A 349 -17.22 -3.73 5.94
CA LEU A 349 -17.48 -3.41 4.54
C LEU A 349 -17.74 -1.91 4.42
N SER A 350 -17.14 -1.23 3.44
CA SER A 350 -17.39 0.18 3.16
C SER A 350 -17.33 0.46 1.65
N THR A 351 -18.00 1.52 1.19
CA THR A 351 -17.93 1.98 -0.20
C THR A 351 -16.84 3.04 -0.42
N SER A 352 -16.10 3.37 0.63
CA SER A 352 -14.95 4.28 0.60
C SER A 352 -13.81 3.73 1.46
N TYR A 353 -12.58 4.07 1.09
CA TYR A 353 -11.37 3.84 1.88
C TYR A 353 -10.36 4.96 1.60
N TRP A 354 -10.83 6.19 1.80
CA TRP A 354 -10.08 7.41 1.51
C TRP A 354 -9.07 7.76 2.63
N PRO A 355 -7.90 8.33 2.31
CA PRO A 355 -7.42 8.68 0.98
C PRO A 355 -6.77 7.54 0.20
N THR A 356 -6.67 6.31 0.75
CA THR A 356 -5.96 5.20 0.09
C THR A 356 -6.47 4.94 -1.32
N ILE A 357 -7.80 4.91 -1.52
CA ILE A 357 -8.43 4.84 -2.85
C ILE A 357 -9.28 6.07 -3.12
N LEU A 358 -9.34 6.47 -4.39
CA LEU A 358 -10.17 7.58 -4.83
C LEU A 358 -11.63 7.13 -5.05
N PRO A 359 -12.63 8.01 -4.83
CA PRO A 359 -14.04 7.64 -4.90
C PRO A 359 -14.50 7.37 -6.34
N SER A 360 -15.56 6.54 -6.46
CA SER A 360 -16.33 6.46 -7.70
C SER A 360 -17.00 7.82 -8.01
N PRO A 361 -17.15 8.21 -9.28
CA PRO A 361 -17.68 9.55 -9.62
C PRO A 361 -19.13 9.77 -9.23
N GLN A 362 -19.90 8.70 -9.03
CA GLN A 362 -21.32 8.76 -8.69
C GLN A 362 -21.59 8.47 -7.21
N ALA A 363 -20.74 7.66 -6.59
CA ALA A 363 -20.87 7.15 -5.22
C ALA A 363 -22.32 6.70 -4.88
N PRO A 364 -22.90 5.77 -5.68
CA PRO A 364 -24.31 5.38 -5.54
C PRO A 364 -24.59 4.58 -4.27
N GLY A 365 -23.55 4.02 -3.63
CA GLY A 365 -23.70 3.03 -2.58
C GLY A 365 -24.07 1.65 -3.12
N LEU A 366 -24.20 0.69 -2.20
CA LEU A 366 -24.47 -0.71 -2.48
C LEU A 366 -25.57 -1.25 -1.55
N THR A 367 -26.47 -2.07 -2.06
CA THR A 367 -27.31 -2.92 -1.20
C THR A 367 -26.61 -4.27 -1.05
N ILE A 368 -26.30 -4.65 0.18
CA ILE A 368 -25.56 -5.86 0.54
C ILE A 368 -26.58 -6.93 0.99
N ASP A 369 -26.58 -8.08 0.32
CA ASP A 369 -27.28 -9.26 0.82
C ASP A 369 -26.44 -9.95 1.89
N THR A 370 -26.75 -9.70 3.15
CA THR A 370 -25.94 -10.18 4.28
C THR A 370 -26.00 -11.71 4.42
N ALA A 371 -27.03 -12.37 3.90
CA ALA A 371 -27.14 -13.84 3.89
C ALA A 371 -26.18 -14.48 2.88
N SER A 372 -25.71 -13.74 1.89
CA SER A 372 -24.76 -14.22 0.89
C SER A 372 -23.30 -14.13 1.35
N ILE A 373 -22.99 -13.39 2.42
CA ILE A 373 -21.62 -13.15 2.89
C ILE A 373 -20.92 -14.47 3.23
N ARG A 374 -19.79 -14.70 2.59
CA ARG A 374 -18.88 -15.84 2.80
C ARG A 374 -17.46 -15.29 2.89
N LEU A 375 -16.86 -15.36 4.08
CA LEU A 375 -15.48 -14.96 4.30
C LEU A 375 -14.63 -16.21 4.51
N ALA A 376 -13.79 -16.54 3.54
CA ALA A 376 -12.85 -17.65 3.59
C ALA A 376 -11.49 -17.17 4.14
N LEU A 377 -11.11 -17.67 5.30
CA LEU A 377 -9.85 -17.34 5.97
C LEU A 377 -8.83 -18.48 5.79
N PRO A 378 -7.62 -18.22 5.26
CA PRO A 378 -6.61 -19.24 4.96
C PRO A 378 -5.92 -19.73 6.23
N LEU A 379 -6.20 -20.97 6.66
CA LEU A 379 -5.60 -21.59 7.85
C LEU A 379 -4.09 -21.80 7.66
N LEU A 380 -3.30 -21.55 8.69
CA LEU A 380 -1.85 -21.72 8.63
C LEU A 380 -1.43 -23.16 8.27
N GLY A 381 -2.11 -24.17 8.79
CA GLY A 381 -1.76 -25.58 8.57
C GLY A 381 -0.40 -25.97 9.17
N ASP A 382 0.18 -27.07 8.69
CA ASP A 382 1.44 -27.60 9.18
C ASP A 382 2.60 -26.64 8.91
N HIS A 383 3.42 -26.43 9.93
CA HIS A 383 4.56 -25.52 9.89
C HIS A 383 5.60 -25.87 10.96
N GLU A 384 6.80 -25.36 10.79
CA GLU A 384 7.87 -25.41 11.79
C GLU A 384 8.08 -24.02 12.39
N ARG A 385 8.22 -23.89 13.70
CA ARG A 385 8.72 -22.67 14.32
C ARG A 385 10.22 -22.58 14.16
N ILE A 386 10.68 -21.44 13.66
CA ILE A 386 12.10 -21.20 13.41
C ILE A 386 12.60 -19.96 14.15
N THR A 387 13.90 -19.84 14.26
CA THR A 387 14.58 -18.62 14.68
C THR A 387 15.29 -18.02 13.47
N VAL A 388 15.15 -16.72 13.28
CA VAL A 388 15.84 -15.95 12.24
C VAL A 388 16.90 -15.09 12.90
N ALA A 389 18.12 -15.08 12.35
CA ALA A 389 19.21 -14.30 12.88
C ALA A 389 18.96 -12.80 12.71
N GLU A 390 19.21 -12.04 13.76
CA GLU A 390 19.21 -10.58 13.69
C GLU A 390 20.56 -10.07 13.15
N PRO A 391 20.60 -8.89 12.51
CA PRO A 391 21.83 -8.32 11.98
C PRO A 391 22.80 -7.92 13.10
N GLU A 392 24.08 -8.24 12.94
CA GLU A 392 25.13 -7.82 13.87
C GLU A 392 25.28 -6.30 13.91
N ASN A 393 25.14 -5.64 12.75
CA ASN A 393 25.16 -4.19 12.63
C ASN A 393 23.90 -3.68 11.92
N PRO A 394 22.89 -3.25 12.68
CA PRO A 394 21.61 -2.80 12.11
C PRO A 394 21.63 -1.36 11.56
N ASN A 395 22.76 -0.69 11.54
CA ASN A 395 22.85 0.71 11.08
C ASN A 395 23.68 0.82 9.78
N PRO A 396 23.05 0.55 8.63
CA PRO A 396 23.74 0.46 7.34
C PRO A 396 23.90 1.79 6.62
N LEU A 397 23.22 2.86 7.08
CA LEU A 397 23.18 4.12 6.36
C LEU A 397 24.33 5.03 6.80
N PRO A 398 24.87 5.85 5.88
CA PRO A 398 25.80 6.91 6.24
C PRO A 398 25.20 7.77 7.35
N GLN A 399 26.02 8.12 8.33
CA GLN A 399 25.59 9.07 9.36
C GLN A 399 25.74 10.47 8.82
N TYR A 400 24.64 11.20 8.75
CA TYR A 400 24.66 12.63 8.43
C TYR A 400 24.79 13.44 9.72
N GLU A 401 25.44 14.59 9.64
CA GLU A 401 25.43 15.57 10.70
C GLU A 401 24.18 16.46 10.52
N MET A 402 23.25 16.40 11.47
CA MET A 402 22.04 17.21 11.43
C MET A 402 22.33 18.62 11.93
N ARG A 403 22.02 19.63 11.12
CA ARG A 403 22.11 21.05 11.48
C ARG A 403 20.76 21.62 11.94
N SER A 404 19.66 21.05 11.47
CA SER A 404 18.33 21.24 12.02
C SER A 404 17.63 19.88 12.16
N PRO A 405 16.72 19.72 13.14
CA PRO A 405 16.01 18.45 13.32
C PRO A 405 15.08 18.17 12.16
N GLU A 406 14.84 16.90 11.89
CA GLU A 406 13.73 16.46 11.05
C GLU A 406 12.39 16.77 11.71
N GLU A 407 11.35 17.02 10.91
CA GLU A 407 9.99 17.21 11.38
C GLU A 407 9.02 16.40 10.52
N THR A 408 8.13 15.65 11.16
CA THR A 408 7.05 14.94 10.48
C THR A 408 5.73 15.23 11.19
N ARG A 409 4.71 15.61 10.42
CA ARG A 409 3.33 15.79 10.92
C ARG A 409 2.36 15.09 9.99
N ARG A 410 1.42 14.34 10.56
CA ARG A 410 0.27 13.77 9.86
C ARG A 410 -0.99 14.11 10.62
N SER A 411 -1.99 14.61 9.92
CA SER A 411 -3.24 15.04 10.56
C SER A 411 -4.45 14.77 9.67
N VAL A 412 -5.55 14.46 10.34
CA VAL A 412 -6.90 14.50 9.76
C VAL A 412 -7.61 15.69 10.38
N GLU A 413 -8.08 16.62 9.56
CA GLU A 413 -8.79 17.82 9.99
C GLU A 413 -10.13 17.89 9.28
N LYS A 414 -11.21 18.07 10.06
CA LYS A 414 -12.56 18.32 9.52
C LYS A 414 -12.93 19.76 9.78
N ASP A 415 -13.09 20.54 8.69
CA ASP A 415 -13.62 21.89 8.77
C ASP A 415 -15.13 21.81 8.96
N LEU A 416 -15.62 22.22 10.13
CA LEU A 416 -17.05 22.18 10.48
C LEU A 416 -17.88 23.25 9.77
N VAL A 417 -17.25 24.21 9.11
CA VAL A 417 -17.94 25.28 8.37
C VAL A 417 -18.16 24.86 6.91
N THR A 418 -17.12 24.36 6.27
CA THR A 418 -17.18 23.91 4.86
C THR A 418 -17.61 22.44 4.73
N GLY A 419 -17.47 21.64 5.78
CA GLY A 419 -17.71 20.21 5.76
C GLY A 419 -16.55 19.38 5.21
N LEU A 420 -15.50 20.01 4.68
CA LEU A 420 -14.37 19.33 4.08
C LEU A 420 -13.55 18.56 5.13
N THR A 421 -13.14 17.38 4.77
CA THR A 421 -12.11 16.60 5.50
C THR A 421 -10.80 16.71 4.74
N HIS A 422 -9.73 17.01 5.47
CA HIS A 422 -8.35 17.08 4.99
C HIS A 422 -7.51 15.98 5.62
N TYR A 423 -6.73 15.29 4.81
CA TYR A 423 -5.65 14.40 5.23
C TYR A 423 -4.32 15.05 4.82
N ARG A 424 -3.53 15.51 5.79
CA ARG A 424 -2.32 16.28 5.56
C ARG A 424 -1.08 15.57 6.04
N ILE A 425 -0.04 15.62 5.20
CA ILE A 425 1.30 15.15 5.49
C ILE A 425 2.26 16.31 5.31
N TYR A 426 3.09 16.55 6.31
CA TYR A 426 4.25 17.43 6.25
C TYR A 426 5.48 16.65 6.65
N GLU A 427 6.52 16.70 5.82
CA GLU A 427 7.81 16.10 6.09
C GLU A 427 8.92 17.08 5.76
N ASP A 428 9.81 17.29 6.71
CA ASP A 428 11.08 18.03 6.55
C ASP A 428 12.20 17.11 7.03
N THR A 429 13.15 16.78 6.15
CA THR A 429 14.32 15.96 6.53
C THR A 429 15.24 16.67 7.50
N GLY A 430 15.02 17.97 7.73
CA GLY A 430 15.99 18.83 8.37
C GLY A 430 17.19 19.12 7.44
N LEU A 431 18.10 19.98 7.89
CA LEU A 431 19.33 20.27 7.15
C LEU A 431 20.38 19.21 7.49
N GLU A 432 20.62 18.31 6.56
CA GLU A 432 21.63 17.24 6.65
C GLU A 432 22.96 17.70 6.07
N VAL A 433 24.07 17.34 6.72
CA VAL A 433 25.44 17.57 6.21
C VAL A 433 26.12 16.24 6.00
N HIS A 434 26.59 15.98 4.80
CA HIS A 434 27.37 14.79 4.45
C HIS A 434 28.81 14.96 4.93
N PRO A 435 29.28 14.18 5.91
CA PRO A 435 30.58 14.43 6.55
C PRO A 435 31.77 14.20 5.61
N GLN A 436 31.60 13.41 4.53
CA GLN A 436 32.69 13.10 3.59
C GLN A 436 33.03 14.27 2.67
N ASN A 437 32.07 15.12 2.31
CA ASN A 437 32.24 16.15 1.28
C ASN A 437 31.59 17.49 1.63
N GLY A 438 30.96 17.61 2.81
CA GLY A 438 30.33 18.84 3.27
C GLY A 438 29.06 19.25 2.52
N LEU A 439 28.53 18.36 1.66
CA LEU A 439 27.25 18.60 0.97
C LEU A 439 26.12 18.75 1.98
N ARG A 440 25.32 19.79 1.84
CA ARG A 440 24.13 20.06 2.64
C ARG A 440 22.89 19.80 1.80
N THR A 441 21.95 19.03 2.34
CA THR A 441 20.68 18.72 1.69
C THR A 441 19.52 18.93 2.64
N GLN A 442 18.40 19.42 2.11
CA GLN A 442 17.12 19.48 2.81
C GLN A 442 16.01 19.23 1.83
N GLU A 443 15.03 18.44 2.24
CA GLU A 443 13.83 18.11 1.48
C GLU A 443 12.62 18.40 2.34
N ILE A 444 11.68 19.18 1.78
CA ILE A 444 10.40 19.47 2.43
C ILE A 444 9.29 19.01 1.50
N ARG A 445 8.39 18.17 2.02
CA ARG A 445 7.18 17.69 1.35
C ARG A 445 5.95 18.16 2.10
N ASN A 446 4.99 18.72 1.37
CA ASN A 446 3.62 18.92 1.84
C ASN A 446 2.68 18.14 0.95
N GLU A 447 1.73 17.45 1.55
CA GLU A 447 0.68 16.73 0.85
C GLU A 447 -0.65 17.02 1.53
N ASP A 448 -1.67 17.46 0.77
CA ASP A 448 -3.02 17.76 1.25
C ASP A 448 -4.05 17.07 0.36
N TRP A 449 -4.67 16.03 0.88
CA TRP A 449 -5.85 15.40 0.29
C TRP A 449 -7.10 15.96 0.95
N SER A 450 -8.08 16.39 0.15
CA SER A 450 -9.32 16.91 0.69
C SER A 450 -10.55 16.37 -0.03
N ILE A 451 -11.65 16.20 0.72
CA ILE A 451 -12.92 15.71 0.19
C ILE A 451 -14.10 16.21 1.04
N ASP A 452 -15.22 16.52 0.39
CA ASP A 452 -16.54 16.59 1.04
C ASP A 452 -17.07 15.16 1.18
N PRO A 453 -17.43 14.70 2.39
CA PRO A 453 -17.95 13.33 2.60
C PRO A 453 -19.18 12.95 1.77
N ASN A 454 -19.86 13.92 1.16
CA ASN A 454 -21.08 13.70 0.38
C ASN A 454 -20.92 13.96 -1.14
N ASP A 455 -19.81 14.59 -1.55
CA ASP A 455 -19.54 14.92 -2.96
C ASP A 455 -18.26 14.26 -3.47
N PRO A 456 -18.34 13.18 -4.26
CA PRO A 456 -17.17 12.49 -4.80
C PRO A 456 -16.35 13.34 -5.77
N LEU A 457 -16.95 14.36 -6.37
CA LEU A 457 -16.27 15.24 -7.33
C LEU A 457 -15.50 16.37 -6.66
N SER A 458 -15.68 16.55 -5.34
CA SER A 458 -14.90 17.50 -4.53
C SER A 458 -13.47 17.02 -4.24
N MET A 459 -13.15 15.76 -4.51
CA MET A 459 -11.84 15.16 -4.25
C MET A 459 -10.70 15.99 -4.86
N LYS A 460 -9.70 16.25 -4.03
CA LYS A 460 -8.54 17.07 -4.38
C LYS A 460 -7.27 16.51 -3.74
N GLY A 461 -6.19 16.41 -4.52
CA GLY A 461 -4.83 16.16 -4.07
C GLY A 461 -3.90 17.30 -4.48
N ASP A 462 -3.14 17.84 -3.54
CA ASP A 462 -2.10 18.85 -3.75
C ASP A 462 -0.82 18.39 -3.07
N ILE A 463 0.29 18.36 -3.81
CA ILE A 463 1.59 17.89 -3.31
C ILE A 463 2.67 18.89 -3.73
N ASP A 464 3.40 19.39 -2.76
CA ASP A 464 4.49 20.33 -2.96
C ASP A 464 5.80 19.76 -2.41
N TRP A 465 6.87 19.92 -3.19
CA TRP A 465 8.22 19.62 -2.75
C TRP A 465 9.13 20.83 -2.86
N ASN A 466 10.04 20.97 -1.90
CA ASN A 466 11.15 21.91 -1.95
C ASN A 466 12.43 21.15 -1.61
N ILE A 467 13.36 21.07 -2.58
CA ILE A 467 14.64 20.38 -2.40
C ILE A 467 15.75 21.44 -2.52
N ARG A 468 16.62 21.49 -1.51
CA ARG A 468 17.78 22.39 -1.45
C ARG A 468 19.06 21.57 -1.35
N ILE A 469 20.06 21.96 -2.15
CA ILE A 469 21.37 21.31 -2.20
C ILE A 469 22.45 22.41 -2.22
N GLU A 470 23.40 22.34 -1.28
CA GLU A 470 24.39 23.38 -1.09
C GLU A 470 25.77 22.85 -0.73
N ARG A 471 26.83 23.52 -1.18
CA ARG A 471 28.22 23.30 -0.74
C ARG A 471 29.11 24.47 -1.16
N ASP A 472 29.97 24.93 -0.25
CA ASP A 472 31.11 25.86 -0.53
C ASP A 472 30.79 27.04 -1.45
N GLY A 473 29.70 27.78 -1.15
CA GLY A 473 29.27 28.94 -1.93
C GLY A 473 28.42 28.60 -3.15
N TRP A 474 28.22 27.34 -3.47
CA TRP A 474 27.27 26.84 -4.46
C TRP A 474 25.95 26.46 -3.77
N SER A 475 24.84 26.96 -4.29
CA SER A 475 23.50 26.69 -3.76
C SER A 475 22.51 26.58 -4.90
N VAL A 476 21.75 25.52 -4.91
CA VAL A 476 20.67 25.29 -5.87
C VAL A 476 19.43 24.77 -5.14
N SER A 477 18.28 25.05 -5.69
CA SER A 477 17.03 24.48 -5.18
C SER A 477 16.02 24.23 -6.29
N THR A 478 15.10 23.30 -6.04
CA THR A 478 13.95 23.05 -6.88
C THR A 478 12.66 23.13 -6.06
N LYS A 479 11.63 23.69 -6.66
CA LYS A 479 10.25 23.63 -6.16
C LYS A 479 9.41 22.90 -7.18
N THR A 480 8.69 21.88 -6.76
CA THR A 480 7.71 21.19 -7.61
C THR A 480 6.35 21.21 -6.97
N THR A 481 5.32 21.34 -7.79
CA THR A 481 3.92 21.19 -7.38
C THR A 481 3.27 20.11 -8.23
N THR A 482 2.40 19.32 -7.66
CA THR A 482 1.53 18.41 -8.40
C THR A 482 0.13 18.50 -7.84
N THR A 483 -0.87 18.53 -8.72
CA THR A 483 -2.26 18.64 -8.32
C THR A 483 -3.13 17.67 -9.10
N MET A 484 -4.17 17.16 -8.45
CA MET A 484 -5.18 16.32 -9.05
C MET A 484 -6.57 16.75 -8.62
N ARG A 485 -7.47 16.82 -9.59
CA ARG A 485 -8.90 17.08 -9.45
C ARG A 485 -9.66 16.13 -10.35
N CYS A 486 -10.96 16.05 -10.19
CA CYS A 486 -11.79 15.28 -11.09
C CYS A 486 -13.09 16.00 -11.47
N THR A 487 -13.66 15.54 -12.55
CA THR A 487 -15.06 15.72 -12.91
C THR A 487 -15.73 14.35 -13.00
N ASN A 488 -17.00 14.31 -13.33
CA ASN A 488 -17.67 13.02 -13.59
C ASN A 488 -17.05 12.25 -14.77
N LYS A 489 -16.31 12.92 -15.67
CA LYS A 489 -15.79 12.32 -16.92
C LYS A 489 -14.28 12.36 -17.05
N ASP A 490 -13.60 13.19 -16.29
CA ASP A 490 -12.18 13.45 -16.51
C ASP A 490 -11.41 13.55 -15.19
N TRP A 491 -10.17 13.11 -15.23
CA TRP A 491 -9.11 13.50 -14.33
C TRP A 491 -8.47 14.79 -14.85
N ILE A 492 -8.21 15.75 -13.97
CA ILE A 492 -7.53 17.00 -14.27
C ILE A 492 -6.28 17.01 -13.43
N ILE A 493 -5.13 16.93 -14.07
CA ILE A 493 -3.83 16.93 -13.43
C ILE A 493 -3.00 18.11 -13.89
N ALA A 494 -2.24 18.71 -12.98
CA ALA A 494 -1.27 19.72 -13.30
C ALA A 494 -0.01 19.56 -12.45
N ALA A 495 1.13 19.95 -12.99
CA ALA A 495 2.39 19.96 -12.28
C ALA A 495 3.27 21.13 -12.72
N SER A 496 4.20 21.52 -11.85
CA SER A 496 5.22 22.51 -12.19
C SER A 496 6.56 22.16 -11.58
N VAL A 497 7.62 22.59 -12.25
CA VAL A 497 9.01 22.54 -11.75
C VAL A 497 9.60 23.92 -11.91
N THR A 498 10.16 24.48 -10.83
CA THR A 498 10.96 25.72 -10.86
C THR A 498 12.32 25.46 -10.23
N ALA A 499 13.38 25.82 -10.91
CA ALA A 499 14.76 25.65 -10.44
C ALA A 499 15.47 26.99 -10.22
N PHE A 500 16.28 27.02 -9.15
CA PHE A 500 16.97 28.23 -8.71
C PHE A 500 18.47 27.96 -8.52
N GLU A 501 19.29 28.96 -8.89
CA GLU A 501 20.69 29.08 -8.51
C GLU A 501 20.83 30.25 -7.52
N GLY A 502 21.09 29.94 -6.25
CA GLY A 502 20.85 30.90 -5.18
C GLY A 502 19.38 31.33 -5.14
N ASP A 503 19.14 32.64 -5.18
CA ASP A 503 17.78 33.22 -5.22
C ASP A 503 17.29 33.48 -6.66
N ARG A 504 18.11 33.20 -7.68
CA ARG A 504 17.76 33.47 -9.07
C ARG A 504 17.07 32.27 -9.70
N GLU A 505 15.84 32.48 -10.18
CA GLU A 505 15.15 31.51 -11.04
C GLU A 505 15.93 31.35 -12.36
N ILE A 506 16.23 30.09 -12.71
CA ILE A 506 16.97 29.73 -13.92
C ILE A 506 16.18 28.85 -14.87
N PHE A 507 15.07 28.26 -14.39
CA PHE A 507 14.23 27.37 -15.18
C PHE A 507 12.83 27.31 -14.59
N ALA A 508 11.81 27.24 -15.45
CA ALA A 508 10.43 26.91 -15.07
C ALA A 508 9.75 26.09 -16.19
N LYS A 509 9.02 25.05 -15.81
CA LYS A 509 8.23 24.20 -16.70
C LYS A 509 6.91 23.82 -16.04
N SER A 510 5.84 23.78 -16.82
CA SER A 510 4.51 23.39 -16.34
C SER A 510 3.92 22.31 -17.23
N PHE A 511 3.08 21.48 -16.61
CA PHE A 511 2.31 20.40 -17.23
C PHE A 511 0.83 20.61 -16.87
N GLU A 512 -0.05 20.38 -17.80
CA GLU A 512 -1.50 20.40 -17.56
C GLU A 512 -2.16 19.44 -18.54
N GLN A 513 -2.93 18.48 -18.01
CA GLN A 513 -3.63 17.49 -18.80
C GLN A 513 -5.04 17.24 -18.28
N ARG A 514 -5.92 16.93 -19.21
CA ARG A 514 -7.27 16.45 -18.94
C ARG A 514 -7.43 15.09 -19.59
N ILE A 515 -7.58 14.06 -18.75
CA ILE A 515 -7.57 12.65 -19.17
C ILE A 515 -8.94 12.06 -18.88
N PRO A 516 -9.65 11.50 -19.89
CA PRO A 516 -10.93 10.86 -19.66
C PRO A 516 -10.84 9.74 -18.62
N ARG A 517 -11.83 9.66 -17.72
CA ARG A 517 -11.97 8.55 -16.78
C ARG A 517 -12.46 7.32 -17.55
N ASP A 518 -11.82 6.18 -17.31
CA ASP A 518 -12.15 4.90 -17.93
C ASP A 518 -12.45 3.87 -16.86
N PHE A 519 -13.68 3.86 -16.35
CA PHE A 519 -14.15 3.05 -15.22
C PHE A 519 -13.39 3.31 -13.90
N MET A 520 -12.88 4.52 -13.71
CA MET A 520 -12.14 4.93 -12.52
C MET A 520 -12.81 6.11 -11.81
#